data_63253c6e58c01959fa3cf12dc78e18d6
#
_entry.id   63253c6e58c01959fa3cf12dc78e18d6
#
_cell.length_a   1.000
_cell.length_b   1.000
_cell.length_c   1.000
_cell.angle_alpha   90.00
_cell.angle_beta   90.00
_cell.angle_gamma   90.00
#
_symmetry.space_group_name_H-M   'P 1'
#
loop_
_entity.id
_entity.type
_entity.pdbx_description
1 polymer ?
#
loop_
_entity_poly.entity_id
_entity_poly.type
_entity_poly.pdbx_seq_one_letter_code
_entity_poly.pdbx_strand_id
1 'polypeptide(L)'
;MAVETFYSDDADLSIIQSRKVAIIGYGSQGHAHALSLRDSGVDVVIGLREGSKSIAKAEEQGLKVMTNAEAAQWADTIMMLAPDTSQAQIFNNDIKPYLQEGDALFFAHGLNIHFKLIEVPEYVTVAMCAPKGPGHLVRRQFVEGHGVPCLIAVEQDPTGEGQALALSYAKGIGGTRAGVIKTTFREETETDLFGEQAVLCGGMETLIMMGFETLVEAGYAPEMAFFECMHETKLIVDLIYEGGLTNMNYSISDTAEFGGYLSGPRVVGDASREAMRQVLKEIQDGTFVKRLMTNVENGNKELEELRAQVQNHQIEAVGADLRNMMSWVKREITETAMGGVSFYCVFMWSHTSH
;
A
#
# COMPACT_ATOMS: atom_id res chain seq x y z
N MET A 1 7.37 19.80 -15.26
CA MET A 1 5.99 20.11 -15.76
C MET A 1 5.06 19.99 -14.57
N ALA A 2 4.02 20.81 -14.51
CA ALA A 2 2.99 20.64 -13.47
C ALA A 2 2.25 19.33 -13.76
N VAL A 3 2.03 18.50 -12.73
CA VAL A 3 1.24 17.28 -12.86
C VAL A 3 -0.24 17.63 -13.03
N GLU A 4 -0.95 16.87 -13.87
CA GLU A 4 -2.39 17.04 -14.07
C GLU A 4 -3.13 16.48 -12.86
N THR A 5 -3.94 17.32 -12.21
CA THR A 5 -4.65 16.99 -10.96
C THR A 5 -6.13 17.19 -11.15
N PHE A 6 -6.93 16.25 -10.65
CA PHE A 6 -8.39 16.23 -10.76
C PHE A 6 -9.05 16.17 -9.38
N TYR A 7 -10.24 16.74 -9.28
CA TYR A 7 -11.06 16.76 -8.08
C TYR A 7 -12.48 16.24 -8.38
N SER A 8 -13.39 16.33 -7.41
CA SER A 8 -14.72 15.73 -7.51
C SER A 8 -15.56 16.24 -8.69
N ASP A 9 -15.37 17.49 -9.09
CA ASP A 9 -16.11 18.09 -10.23
C ASP A 9 -15.59 17.62 -11.59
N ASP A 10 -14.38 17.10 -11.64
CA ASP A 10 -13.76 16.58 -12.88
C ASP A 10 -14.12 15.12 -13.18
N ALA A 11 -14.82 14.46 -12.26
CA ALA A 11 -15.12 13.03 -12.36
C ALA A 11 -16.65 12.78 -12.34
N ASP A 12 -17.12 11.93 -13.24
CA ASP A 12 -18.52 11.47 -13.28
C ASP A 12 -18.66 10.10 -12.61
N LEU A 13 -19.31 10.07 -11.44
CA LEU A 13 -19.52 8.83 -10.69
C LEU A 13 -20.43 7.84 -11.43
N SER A 14 -21.35 8.32 -12.29
CA SER A 14 -22.31 7.47 -13.00
C SER A 14 -21.64 6.45 -13.92
N ILE A 15 -20.41 6.73 -14.39
CA ILE A 15 -19.66 5.82 -15.25
C ILE A 15 -19.37 4.51 -14.51
N ILE A 16 -18.78 4.58 -13.30
CA ILE A 16 -18.49 3.36 -12.53
C ILE A 16 -19.74 2.74 -11.92
N GLN A 17 -20.79 3.53 -11.63
CA GLN A 17 -22.07 3.02 -11.16
C GLN A 17 -22.80 2.19 -12.22
N SER A 18 -22.52 2.43 -13.50
CA SER A 18 -23.11 1.63 -14.60
C SER A 18 -22.36 0.31 -14.84
N ARG A 19 -21.24 0.08 -14.16
CA ARG A 19 -20.37 -1.09 -14.32
C ARG A 19 -20.62 -2.15 -13.24
N LYS A 20 -20.29 -3.39 -13.59
CA LYS A 20 -20.21 -4.52 -12.68
C LYS A 20 -18.75 -4.70 -12.26
N VAL A 21 -18.42 -4.39 -11.02
CA VAL A 21 -17.03 -4.39 -10.54
C VAL A 21 -16.72 -5.66 -9.75
N ALA A 22 -15.72 -6.42 -10.20
CA ALA A 22 -15.14 -7.51 -9.43
C ALA A 22 -13.84 -7.03 -8.76
N ILE A 23 -13.73 -7.20 -7.44
CA ILE A 23 -12.51 -7.00 -6.68
C ILE A 23 -11.85 -8.36 -6.46
N ILE A 24 -10.70 -8.60 -7.08
CA ILE A 24 -9.95 -9.85 -6.96
C ILE A 24 -8.97 -9.74 -5.79
N GLY A 25 -9.29 -10.40 -4.69
CA GLY A 25 -8.57 -10.30 -3.41
C GLY A 25 -9.30 -9.44 -2.38
N TYR A 26 -9.17 -9.79 -1.11
CA TYR A 26 -9.82 -9.09 0.01
C TYR A 26 -8.83 -8.87 1.16
N GLY A 27 -7.70 -8.26 0.81
CA GLY A 27 -6.73 -7.69 1.75
C GLY A 27 -7.15 -6.28 2.18
N SER A 28 -6.20 -5.48 2.67
CA SER A 28 -6.46 -4.11 3.15
C SER A 28 -7.06 -3.21 2.07
N GLN A 29 -6.48 -3.19 0.87
CA GLN A 29 -7.01 -2.42 -0.26
C GLN A 29 -8.33 -3.02 -0.78
N GLY A 30 -8.42 -4.35 -0.94
CA GLY A 30 -9.64 -5.01 -1.42
C GLY A 30 -10.86 -4.73 -0.54
N HIS A 31 -10.70 -4.78 0.77
CA HIS A 31 -11.72 -4.40 1.74
C HIS A 31 -12.15 -2.92 1.56
N ALA A 32 -11.17 -2.00 1.46
CA ALA A 32 -11.45 -0.57 1.36
C ALA A 32 -12.15 -0.20 0.04
N HIS A 33 -11.64 -0.71 -1.09
CA HIS A 33 -12.24 -0.45 -2.41
C HIS A 33 -13.65 -1.02 -2.50
N ALA A 34 -13.85 -2.28 -2.12
CA ALA A 34 -15.14 -2.94 -2.21
C ALA A 34 -16.23 -2.22 -1.41
N LEU A 35 -15.96 -1.90 -0.15
CA LEU A 35 -16.94 -1.23 0.70
C LEU A 35 -17.20 0.21 0.25
N SER A 36 -16.18 0.94 -0.19
CA SER A 36 -16.34 2.33 -0.62
C SER A 36 -17.10 2.42 -1.94
N LEU A 37 -16.82 1.53 -2.90
CA LEU A 37 -17.58 1.43 -4.16
C LEU A 37 -19.03 1.05 -3.90
N ARG A 38 -19.29 0.04 -3.06
CA ARG A 38 -20.65 -0.35 -2.67
C ARG A 38 -21.42 0.83 -2.06
N ASP A 39 -20.81 1.54 -1.11
CA ASP A 39 -21.41 2.69 -0.46
C ASP A 39 -21.59 3.89 -1.42
N SER A 40 -20.86 3.89 -2.53
CA SER A 40 -21.02 4.82 -3.66
C SER A 40 -22.05 4.36 -4.69
N GLY A 41 -22.76 3.25 -4.45
CA GLY A 41 -23.84 2.75 -5.31
C GLY A 41 -23.36 1.92 -6.51
N VAL A 42 -22.17 1.37 -6.47
CA VAL A 42 -21.60 0.48 -7.51
C VAL A 42 -21.98 -0.98 -7.20
N ASP A 43 -22.30 -1.76 -8.23
CA ASP A 43 -22.50 -3.20 -8.10
C ASP A 43 -21.15 -3.92 -7.98
N VAL A 44 -20.86 -4.48 -6.80
CA VAL A 44 -19.54 -5.02 -6.44
C VAL A 44 -19.65 -6.47 -5.99
N VAL A 45 -18.74 -7.31 -6.50
CA VAL A 45 -18.50 -8.66 -5.99
C VAL A 45 -17.04 -8.86 -5.62
N ILE A 46 -16.76 -9.82 -4.75
CA ILE A 46 -15.41 -10.20 -4.36
C ILE A 46 -15.05 -11.52 -5.01
N GLY A 47 -13.94 -11.55 -5.75
CA GLY A 47 -13.34 -12.76 -6.28
C GLY A 47 -12.28 -13.30 -5.32
N LEU A 48 -12.43 -14.54 -4.86
CA LEU A 48 -11.48 -15.22 -3.98
C LEU A 48 -11.29 -16.67 -4.41
N ARG A 49 -10.11 -17.22 -4.12
CA ARG A 49 -9.88 -18.66 -4.27
C ARG A 49 -10.74 -19.45 -3.28
N GLU A 50 -11.14 -20.65 -3.63
CA GLU A 50 -11.82 -21.58 -2.73
C GLU A 50 -11.03 -21.78 -1.43
N GLY A 51 -11.74 -21.83 -0.31
CA GLY A 51 -11.15 -22.00 1.02
C GLY A 51 -10.36 -20.78 1.55
N SER A 52 -10.48 -19.62 0.91
CA SER A 52 -9.85 -18.39 1.42
C SER A 52 -10.43 -18.00 2.79
N LYS A 53 -9.55 -17.70 3.75
CA LYS A 53 -9.93 -17.18 5.08
C LYS A 53 -10.65 -15.81 5.01
N SER A 54 -10.56 -15.12 3.89
CA SER A 54 -11.18 -13.81 3.69
C SER A 54 -12.66 -13.91 3.27
N ILE A 55 -13.16 -15.10 2.90
CA ILE A 55 -14.56 -15.29 2.48
C ILE A 55 -15.50 -14.84 3.60
N ALA A 56 -15.38 -15.43 4.79
CA ALA A 56 -16.22 -15.09 5.94
C ALA A 56 -16.18 -13.59 6.27
N LYS A 57 -14.99 -12.97 6.23
CA LYS A 57 -14.82 -11.53 6.48
C LYS A 57 -15.55 -10.64 5.47
N ALA A 58 -15.57 -11.04 4.19
CA ALA A 58 -16.27 -10.29 3.15
C ALA A 58 -17.78 -10.46 3.28
N GLU A 59 -18.26 -11.67 3.54
CA GLU A 59 -19.68 -11.99 3.76
C GLU A 59 -20.25 -11.30 5.00
N GLU A 60 -19.50 -11.23 6.11
CA GLU A 60 -19.88 -10.48 7.32
C GLU A 60 -20.11 -8.97 7.03
N GLN A 61 -19.43 -8.42 6.04
CA GLN A 61 -19.64 -7.05 5.57
C GLN A 61 -20.79 -6.93 4.54
N GLY A 62 -21.50 -8.02 4.26
CA GLY A 62 -22.61 -8.04 3.32
C GLY A 62 -22.20 -8.02 1.85
N LEU A 63 -20.94 -8.37 1.54
CA LEU A 63 -20.44 -8.46 0.16
C LEU A 63 -20.70 -9.85 -0.41
N LYS A 64 -21.05 -9.92 -1.69
CA LYS A 64 -21.18 -11.17 -2.42
C LYS A 64 -19.79 -11.70 -2.77
N VAL A 65 -19.51 -12.94 -2.41
CA VAL A 65 -18.25 -13.62 -2.73
C VAL A 65 -18.47 -14.67 -3.80
N MET A 66 -17.55 -14.75 -4.74
CA MET A 66 -17.50 -15.72 -5.84
C MET A 66 -16.07 -16.27 -5.95
N THR A 67 -15.88 -17.33 -6.72
CA THR A 67 -14.53 -17.69 -7.19
C THR A 67 -13.99 -16.60 -8.12
N ASN A 68 -12.65 -16.52 -8.30
CA ASN A 68 -12.07 -15.54 -9.20
C ASN A 68 -12.63 -15.66 -10.62
N ALA A 69 -12.81 -16.88 -11.11
CA ALA A 69 -13.35 -17.17 -12.44
C ALA A 69 -14.81 -16.73 -12.59
N GLU A 70 -15.67 -17.04 -11.60
CA GLU A 70 -17.07 -16.60 -11.60
C GLU A 70 -17.19 -15.08 -11.53
N ALA A 71 -16.33 -14.43 -10.71
CA ALA A 71 -16.28 -12.98 -10.59
C ALA A 71 -15.85 -12.34 -11.91
N ALA A 72 -14.83 -12.89 -12.58
CA ALA A 72 -14.37 -12.40 -13.88
C ALA A 72 -15.45 -12.58 -14.98
N GLN A 73 -16.17 -13.70 -14.98
CA GLN A 73 -17.26 -13.92 -15.93
C GLN A 73 -18.46 -12.99 -15.71
N TRP A 74 -18.69 -12.57 -14.47
CA TRP A 74 -19.80 -11.69 -14.11
C TRP A 74 -19.53 -10.22 -14.37
N ALA A 75 -18.26 -9.78 -14.21
CA ALA A 75 -17.86 -8.39 -14.23
C ALA A 75 -17.49 -7.91 -15.63
N ASP A 76 -17.63 -6.61 -15.86
CA ASP A 76 -17.04 -5.87 -16.98
C ASP A 76 -15.87 -4.95 -16.56
N THR A 77 -15.68 -4.82 -15.27
CA THR A 77 -14.57 -4.06 -14.67
C THR A 77 -13.97 -4.88 -13.54
N ILE A 78 -12.69 -5.21 -13.66
CA ILE A 78 -11.99 -6.11 -12.74
C ILE A 78 -10.83 -5.34 -12.09
N MET A 79 -10.82 -5.24 -10.76
CA MET A 79 -9.74 -4.64 -9.98
C MET A 79 -8.90 -5.73 -9.32
N MET A 80 -7.62 -5.81 -9.70
CA MET A 80 -6.64 -6.77 -9.21
C MET A 80 -6.05 -6.28 -7.89
N LEU A 81 -6.49 -6.84 -6.76
CA LEU A 81 -6.01 -6.53 -5.40
C LEU A 81 -5.54 -7.78 -4.64
N ALA A 82 -5.32 -8.88 -5.34
CA ALA A 82 -4.54 -10.00 -4.83
C ALA A 82 -3.06 -9.60 -4.68
N PRO A 83 -2.25 -10.31 -3.87
CA PRO A 83 -0.82 -10.04 -3.78
C PRO A 83 -0.14 -10.07 -5.16
N ASP A 84 0.73 -9.11 -5.45
CA ASP A 84 1.37 -8.92 -6.76
C ASP A 84 2.01 -10.19 -7.30
N THR A 85 2.65 -10.94 -6.44
CA THR A 85 3.33 -12.20 -6.78
C THR A 85 2.39 -13.34 -7.22
N SER A 86 1.09 -13.21 -6.98
CA SER A 86 0.05 -14.18 -7.40
C SER A 86 -0.81 -13.70 -8.54
N GLN A 87 -0.78 -12.40 -8.86
CA GLN A 87 -1.68 -11.80 -9.84
C GLN A 87 -1.52 -12.40 -11.24
N ALA A 88 -0.30 -12.66 -11.70
CA ALA A 88 -0.06 -13.25 -13.02
C ALA A 88 -0.68 -14.64 -13.15
N GLN A 89 -0.58 -15.48 -12.12
CA GLN A 89 -1.21 -16.80 -12.12
C GLN A 89 -2.73 -16.71 -12.12
N ILE A 90 -3.30 -15.85 -11.24
CA ILE A 90 -4.75 -15.61 -11.17
C ILE A 90 -5.27 -15.07 -12.50
N PHE A 91 -4.57 -14.10 -13.08
CA PHE A 91 -4.94 -13.53 -14.37
C PHE A 91 -5.01 -14.59 -15.47
N ASN A 92 -3.95 -15.38 -15.64
CA ASN A 92 -3.89 -16.37 -16.72
C ASN A 92 -4.91 -17.51 -16.55
N ASN A 93 -5.14 -17.95 -15.32
CA ASN A 93 -5.99 -19.11 -15.05
C ASN A 93 -7.48 -18.74 -14.91
N ASP A 94 -7.78 -17.63 -14.22
CA ASP A 94 -9.11 -17.36 -13.73
C ASP A 94 -9.78 -16.15 -14.41
N ILE A 95 -8.99 -15.23 -15.02
CA ILE A 95 -9.54 -13.97 -15.55
C ILE A 95 -9.47 -13.91 -17.06
N LYS A 96 -8.29 -14.09 -17.63
CA LYS A 96 -8.03 -13.96 -19.08
C LYS A 96 -9.03 -14.75 -19.96
N PRO A 97 -9.47 -15.98 -19.60
CA PRO A 97 -10.43 -16.75 -20.42
C PRO A 97 -11.81 -16.11 -20.57
N TYR A 98 -12.18 -15.17 -19.68
CA TYR A 98 -13.50 -14.56 -19.62
C TYR A 98 -13.55 -13.11 -20.10
N LEU A 99 -12.38 -12.48 -20.40
CA LEU A 99 -12.31 -11.10 -20.83
C LEU A 99 -12.95 -10.92 -22.21
N GLN A 100 -13.71 -9.83 -22.37
CA GLN A 100 -14.45 -9.45 -23.56
C GLN A 100 -14.09 -8.03 -24.03
N GLU A 101 -14.48 -7.65 -25.24
CA GLU A 101 -14.39 -6.26 -25.72
C GLU A 101 -15.22 -5.33 -24.81
N GLY A 102 -14.61 -4.20 -24.44
CA GLY A 102 -15.21 -3.22 -23.53
C GLY A 102 -14.96 -3.48 -22.05
N ASP A 103 -14.36 -4.62 -21.69
CA ASP A 103 -13.92 -4.87 -20.33
C ASP A 103 -12.74 -3.98 -19.94
N ALA A 104 -12.62 -3.71 -18.64
CA ALA A 104 -11.52 -2.97 -18.05
C ALA A 104 -10.84 -3.75 -16.94
N LEU A 105 -9.51 -3.83 -17.00
CA LEU A 105 -8.66 -4.43 -15.98
C LEU A 105 -7.91 -3.32 -15.24
N PHE A 106 -8.15 -3.24 -13.95
CA PHE A 106 -7.59 -2.24 -13.05
C PHE A 106 -6.56 -2.83 -12.09
N PHE A 107 -5.60 -1.99 -11.73
CA PHE A 107 -4.57 -2.29 -10.72
C PHE A 107 -4.48 -1.13 -9.71
N ALA A 108 -4.03 -1.42 -8.50
CA ALA A 108 -3.68 -0.40 -7.50
C ALA A 108 -2.17 -0.22 -7.36
N HIS A 109 -1.37 -1.01 -8.08
CA HIS A 109 0.08 -0.90 -8.22
C HIS A 109 0.49 -1.47 -9.60
N GLY A 110 1.45 -0.83 -10.24
CA GLY A 110 1.74 -1.11 -11.65
C GLY A 110 2.71 -2.27 -11.93
N LEU A 111 3.25 -2.97 -10.93
CA LEU A 111 4.33 -3.96 -11.06
C LEU A 111 4.10 -4.98 -12.17
N ASN A 112 2.94 -5.64 -12.17
CA ASN A 112 2.66 -6.75 -13.10
C ASN A 112 2.54 -6.30 -14.55
N ILE A 113 2.10 -5.07 -14.79
CA ILE A 113 1.97 -4.48 -16.14
C ILE A 113 3.30 -3.88 -16.60
N HIS A 114 3.95 -3.06 -15.74
CA HIS A 114 5.21 -2.40 -16.08
C HIS A 114 6.32 -3.41 -16.42
N PHE A 115 6.45 -4.47 -15.61
CA PHE A 115 7.45 -5.53 -15.85
C PHE A 115 6.95 -6.67 -16.75
N LYS A 116 5.80 -6.51 -17.40
CA LYS A 116 5.22 -7.46 -18.36
C LYS A 116 5.05 -8.88 -17.81
N LEU A 117 4.72 -8.99 -16.52
CA LEU A 117 4.36 -10.28 -15.91
C LEU A 117 2.92 -10.70 -16.29
N ILE A 118 2.10 -9.73 -16.66
CA ILE A 118 0.74 -9.91 -17.21
C ILE A 118 0.69 -9.24 -18.59
N GLU A 119 0.27 -10.02 -19.58
CA GLU A 119 0.00 -9.54 -20.94
C GLU A 119 -1.51 -9.55 -21.19
N VAL A 120 -2.10 -8.36 -21.20
CA VAL A 120 -3.55 -8.17 -21.38
C VAL A 120 -3.88 -8.11 -22.86
N PRO A 121 -5.00 -8.74 -23.32
CA PRO A 121 -5.45 -8.63 -24.70
C PRO A 121 -5.69 -7.18 -25.13
N GLU A 122 -5.37 -6.84 -26.39
CA GLU A 122 -5.41 -5.46 -26.92
C GLU A 122 -6.82 -4.82 -26.89
N TYR A 123 -7.86 -5.63 -26.82
CA TYR A 123 -9.27 -5.18 -26.76
C TYR A 123 -9.77 -4.83 -25.38
N VAL A 124 -8.95 -4.97 -24.32
CA VAL A 124 -9.29 -4.68 -22.91
C VAL A 124 -8.64 -3.36 -22.48
N THR A 125 -9.38 -2.51 -21.80
CA THR A 125 -8.79 -1.31 -21.17
C THR A 125 -7.93 -1.70 -19.98
N VAL A 126 -6.70 -1.18 -19.89
CA VAL A 126 -5.80 -1.37 -18.75
C VAL A 126 -5.57 -0.05 -18.06
N ALA A 127 -6.04 0.06 -16.83
CA ALA A 127 -5.94 1.28 -16.06
C ALA A 127 -5.47 1.03 -14.62
N MET A 128 -5.09 2.08 -13.95
CA MET A 128 -4.67 2.08 -12.55
C MET A 128 -5.51 3.08 -11.76
N CYS A 129 -5.83 2.71 -10.53
CA CYS A 129 -6.28 3.62 -9.49
C CYS A 129 -5.58 3.21 -8.19
N ALA A 130 -4.54 3.96 -7.81
CA ALA A 130 -3.64 3.67 -6.71
C ALA A 130 -3.79 4.71 -5.59
N PRO A 131 -4.56 4.44 -4.52
CA PRO A 131 -4.59 5.29 -3.35
C PRO A 131 -3.22 5.33 -2.66
N LYS A 132 -2.73 6.52 -2.33
CA LYS A 132 -1.43 6.69 -1.64
C LYS A 132 -1.61 6.65 -0.12
N GLY A 133 -1.94 5.46 0.37
CA GLY A 133 -2.10 5.16 1.79
C GLY A 133 -2.60 3.73 2.03
N PRO A 134 -2.40 3.20 3.25
CA PRO A 134 -2.89 1.88 3.62
C PRO A 134 -4.41 1.75 3.47
N GLY A 135 -4.90 0.60 3.04
CA GLY A 135 -6.32 0.41 2.72
C GLY A 135 -7.29 0.73 3.87
N HIS A 136 -6.93 0.39 5.12
CA HIS A 136 -7.75 0.74 6.27
C HIS A 136 -7.89 2.27 6.46
N LEU A 137 -6.87 3.06 6.11
CA LEU A 137 -6.96 4.52 6.11
C LEU A 137 -7.82 5.02 4.94
N VAL A 138 -7.71 4.41 3.75
CA VAL A 138 -8.58 4.72 2.61
C VAL A 138 -10.04 4.55 3.02
N ARG A 139 -10.39 3.43 3.65
CA ARG A 139 -11.76 3.18 4.11
C ARG A 139 -12.22 4.15 5.19
N ARG A 140 -11.38 4.40 6.20
CA ARG A 140 -11.69 5.32 7.30
C ARG A 140 -11.95 6.74 6.79
N GLN A 141 -11.05 7.27 5.96
CA GLN A 141 -11.20 8.60 5.38
C GLN A 141 -12.46 8.70 4.50
N PHE A 142 -12.79 7.65 3.76
CA PHE A 142 -14.04 7.60 2.99
C PHE A 142 -15.28 7.74 3.88
N VAL A 143 -15.35 6.96 4.98
CA VAL A 143 -16.48 6.97 5.93
C VAL A 143 -16.62 8.32 6.64
N GLU A 144 -15.49 8.98 6.96
CA GLU A 144 -15.44 10.30 7.57
C GLU A 144 -15.78 11.44 6.58
N GLY A 145 -16.08 11.12 5.32
CA GLY A 145 -16.40 12.11 4.28
C GLY A 145 -15.16 12.75 3.64
N HIS A 146 -13.98 12.29 4.01
CA HIS A 146 -12.69 12.69 3.44
C HIS A 146 -12.24 11.73 2.32
N GLY A 147 -10.99 11.81 1.90
CA GLY A 147 -10.37 10.92 0.91
C GLY A 147 -8.88 10.79 1.13
N VAL A 148 -8.31 9.77 0.50
CA VAL A 148 -6.85 9.60 0.36
C VAL A 148 -6.48 9.96 -1.07
N PRO A 149 -5.45 10.77 -1.33
CA PRO A 149 -5.01 11.08 -2.68
C PRO A 149 -4.76 9.81 -3.50
N CYS A 150 -5.17 9.81 -4.76
CA CYS A 150 -5.00 8.67 -5.66
C CYS A 150 -4.15 9.05 -6.86
N LEU A 151 -3.39 8.08 -7.36
CA LEU A 151 -2.80 8.17 -8.69
C LEU A 151 -3.69 7.41 -9.68
N ILE A 152 -3.83 7.94 -10.89
CA ILE A 152 -4.45 7.22 -12.01
C ILE A 152 -3.49 7.15 -13.19
N ALA A 153 -3.54 6.05 -13.90
CA ALA A 153 -2.83 5.86 -15.16
C ALA A 153 -3.65 5.00 -16.11
N VAL A 154 -3.44 5.17 -17.40
CA VAL A 154 -4.02 4.33 -18.46
C VAL A 154 -2.89 3.84 -19.33
N GLU A 155 -2.70 2.52 -19.40
CA GLU A 155 -1.67 1.88 -20.20
C GLU A 155 -2.20 1.47 -21.58
N GLN A 156 -3.46 1.01 -21.63
CA GLN A 156 -4.12 0.54 -22.83
C GLN A 156 -5.58 1.03 -22.83
N ASP A 157 -6.02 1.63 -23.93
CA ASP A 157 -7.37 2.23 -24.00
C ASP A 157 -7.99 2.06 -25.39
N PRO A 158 -8.50 0.87 -25.73
CA PRO A 158 -9.15 0.62 -27.00
C PRO A 158 -10.49 1.36 -27.16
N THR A 159 -11.10 1.79 -26.05
CA THR A 159 -12.39 2.47 -26.04
C THR A 159 -12.28 3.99 -26.11
N GLY A 160 -11.15 4.57 -25.71
CA GLY A 160 -10.97 6.01 -25.53
C GLY A 160 -11.60 6.56 -24.24
N GLU A 161 -12.15 5.71 -23.38
CA GLU A 161 -12.87 6.08 -22.16
C GLU A 161 -12.08 5.75 -20.87
N GLY A 162 -10.88 5.17 -21.01
CA GLY A 162 -10.09 4.66 -19.88
C GLY A 162 -9.79 5.68 -18.80
N GLN A 163 -9.47 6.94 -19.16
CA GLN A 163 -9.22 8.00 -18.19
C GLN A 163 -10.50 8.39 -17.43
N ALA A 164 -11.62 8.53 -18.14
CA ALA A 164 -12.89 8.86 -17.51
C ALA A 164 -13.34 7.77 -16.54
N LEU A 165 -13.16 6.50 -16.91
CA LEU A 165 -13.45 5.36 -16.07
C LEU A 165 -12.53 5.31 -14.84
N ALA A 166 -11.22 5.58 -14.99
CA ALA A 166 -10.27 5.63 -13.87
C ALA A 166 -10.60 6.75 -12.87
N LEU A 167 -10.97 7.94 -13.37
CA LEU A 167 -11.44 9.04 -12.53
C LEU A 167 -12.75 8.71 -11.81
N SER A 168 -13.69 8.08 -12.50
CA SER A 168 -14.94 7.62 -11.91
C SER A 168 -14.71 6.59 -10.81
N TYR A 169 -13.81 5.64 -11.02
CA TYR A 169 -13.39 4.68 -10.00
C TYR A 169 -12.78 5.37 -8.78
N ALA A 170 -11.85 6.31 -9.01
CA ALA A 170 -11.22 7.09 -7.95
C ALA A 170 -12.26 7.90 -7.15
N LYS A 171 -13.29 8.44 -7.80
CA LYS A 171 -14.42 9.10 -7.13
C LYS A 171 -15.22 8.10 -6.29
N GLY A 172 -15.48 6.91 -6.81
CA GLY A 172 -16.20 5.84 -6.13
C GLY A 172 -15.53 5.39 -4.82
N ILE A 173 -14.20 5.48 -4.72
CA ILE A 173 -13.45 5.20 -3.49
C ILE A 173 -13.10 6.44 -2.66
N GLY A 174 -13.57 7.63 -3.07
CA GLY A 174 -13.38 8.90 -2.35
C GLY A 174 -12.09 9.65 -2.65
N GLY A 175 -11.24 9.16 -3.56
CA GLY A 175 -9.94 9.76 -3.87
C GLY A 175 -10.03 11.18 -4.40
N THR A 176 -11.06 11.51 -5.19
CA THR A 176 -11.27 12.85 -5.75
C THR A 176 -11.56 13.93 -4.71
N ARG A 177 -11.92 13.56 -3.48
CA ARG A 177 -12.10 14.51 -2.36
C ARG A 177 -10.77 15.09 -1.88
N ALA A 178 -9.69 14.31 -2.00
CA ALA A 178 -8.33 14.69 -1.64
C ALA A 178 -7.50 15.18 -2.84
N GLY A 179 -7.83 14.68 -4.03
CA GLY A 179 -7.16 14.95 -5.29
C GLY A 179 -6.66 13.68 -5.96
N VAL A 180 -6.72 13.67 -7.29
CA VAL A 180 -6.27 12.57 -8.13
C VAL A 180 -5.22 13.10 -9.09
N ILE A 181 -4.06 12.48 -9.13
CA ILE A 181 -2.93 12.88 -9.99
C ILE A 181 -2.79 11.86 -11.12
N LYS A 182 -2.69 12.36 -12.34
CA LYS A 182 -2.38 11.54 -13.50
C LYS A 182 -0.89 11.23 -13.57
N THR A 183 -0.58 9.96 -13.79
CA THR A 183 0.77 9.45 -13.92
C THR A 183 0.86 8.37 -15.02
N THR A 184 1.90 7.56 -14.99
CA THR A 184 2.08 6.37 -15.84
C THR A 184 2.28 5.13 -14.98
N PHE A 185 2.01 3.95 -15.51
CA PHE A 185 2.34 2.69 -14.82
C PHE A 185 3.81 2.62 -14.44
N ARG A 186 4.70 3.06 -15.32
CA ARG A 186 6.13 3.13 -15.06
C ARG A 186 6.46 4.02 -13.86
N GLU A 187 6.00 5.28 -13.90
CA GLU A 187 6.34 6.26 -12.87
C GLU A 187 5.81 5.84 -11.51
N GLU A 188 4.55 5.40 -11.43
CA GLU A 188 3.97 4.88 -10.20
C GLU A 188 4.77 3.71 -9.65
N THR A 189 5.04 2.69 -10.50
CA THR A 189 5.74 1.47 -10.06
C THR A 189 7.16 1.76 -9.57
N GLU A 190 7.94 2.51 -10.35
CA GLU A 190 9.33 2.79 -9.99
C GLU A 190 9.43 3.65 -8.73
N THR A 191 8.57 4.65 -8.58
CA THR A 191 8.60 5.55 -7.41
C THR A 191 8.05 4.90 -6.14
N ASP A 192 7.02 4.08 -6.27
CA ASP A 192 6.43 3.34 -5.14
C ASP A 192 7.42 2.31 -4.58
N LEU A 193 7.97 1.45 -5.44
CA LEU A 193 9.01 0.49 -5.04
C LEU A 193 10.25 1.15 -4.43
N PHE A 194 10.67 2.28 -4.99
CA PHE A 194 11.79 3.04 -4.43
C PHE A 194 11.45 3.61 -3.06
N GLY A 195 10.28 4.22 -2.91
CA GLY A 195 9.81 4.79 -1.65
C GLY A 195 9.74 3.75 -0.53
N GLU A 196 9.18 2.56 -0.84
CA GLU A 196 9.10 1.46 0.11
C GLU A 196 10.48 0.95 0.54
N GLN A 197 11.37 0.69 -0.42
CA GLN A 197 12.66 0.08 -0.15
C GLN A 197 13.65 1.04 0.50
N ALA A 198 13.76 2.25 -0.05
CA ALA A 198 14.82 3.19 0.36
C ALA A 198 14.43 4.07 1.55
N VAL A 199 13.13 4.32 1.79
CA VAL A 199 12.69 5.32 2.78
C VAL A 199 11.68 4.74 3.76
N LEU A 200 10.49 4.34 3.28
CA LEU A 200 9.32 4.13 4.14
C LEU A 200 9.40 2.83 4.97
N CYS A 201 9.71 1.72 4.33
CA CYS A 201 9.79 0.43 5.00
C CYS A 201 11.25 0.06 5.31
N GLY A 202 12.08 -0.11 4.27
CA GLY A 202 13.47 -0.55 4.46
C GLY A 202 14.34 0.48 5.17
N GLY A 203 14.36 1.72 4.68
CA GLY A 203 15.24 2.77 5.21
C GLY A 203 14.94 3.15 6.65
N MET A 204 13.68 3.44 6.95
CA MET A 204 13.24 3.84 8.30
C MET A 204 13.41 2.72 9.32
N GLU A 205 12.97 1.50 8.98
CA GLU A 205 13.12 0.33 9.85
C GLU A 205 14.59 0.09 10.22
N THR A 206 15.48 0.07 9.23
CA THR A 206 16.91 -0.14 9.45
C THR A 206 17.53 0.98 10.29
N LEU A 207 17.16 2.25 10.04
CA LEU A 207 17.66 3.38 10.81
C LEU A 207 17.26 3.29 12.29
N ILE A 208 16.01 2.91 12.56
CA ILE A 208 15.50 2.70 13.93
C ILE A 208 16.25 1.58 14.63
N MET A 209 16.44 0.44 13.97
CA MET A 209 17.15 -0.71 14.54
C MET A 209 18.60 -0.35 14.87
N MET A 210 19.34 0.26 13.94
CA MET A 210 20.71 0.69 14.15
C MET A 210 20.85 1.71 15.30
N GLY A 211 19.92 2.64 15.42
CA GLY A 211 19.87 3.59 16.53
C GLY A 211 19.67 2.89 17.88
N PHE A 212 18.72 1.98 17.94
CA PHE A 212 18.46 1.16 19.12
C PHE A 212 19.69 0.33 19.52
N GLU A 213 20.27 -0.41 18.58
CA GLU A 213 21.47 -1.23 18.80
C GLU A 213 22.64 -0.39 19.34
N THR A 214 22.89 0.76 18.73
CA THR A 214 23.97 1.67 19.12
C THR A 214 23.86 2.12 20.57
N LEU A 215 22.64 2.45 21.04
CA LEU A 215 22.41 2.83 22.42
C LEU A 215 22.57 1.66 23.39
N VAL A 216 22.06 0.49 23.04
CA VAL A 216 22.17 -0.72 23.86
C VAL A 216 23.64 -1.16 23.99
N GLU A 217 24.39 -1.16 22.89
CA GLU A 217 25.83 -1.45 22.89
C GLU A 217 26.65 -0.48 23.75
N ALA A 218 26.20 0.79 23.83
CA ALA A 218 26.80 1.78 24.72
C ALA A 218 26.41 1.62 26.20
N GLY A 219 25.59 0.62 26.53
CA GLY A 219 25.19 0.28 27.90
C GLY A 219 23.94 0.98 28.41
N TYR A 220 23.16 1.64 27.54
CA TYR A 220 21.87 2.19 27.92
C TYR A 220 20.80 1.10 28.02
N ALA A 221 19.78 1.33 28.86
CA ALA A 221 18.66 0.41 29.00
C ALA A 221 17.90 0.28 27.67
N PRO A 222 17.56 -0.96 27.23
CA PRO A 222 16.83 -1.19 25.99
C PRO A 222 15.49 -0.46 25.92
N GLU A 223 14.81 -0.28 27.05
CA GLU A 223 13.56 0.46 27.17
C GLU A 223 13.75 1.95 26.78
N MET A 224 14.85 2.56 27.23
CA MET A 224 15.19 3.93 26.86
C MET A 224 15.53 4.04 25.37
N ALA A 225 16.33 3.11 24.84
CA ALA A 225 16.66 3.04 23.43
C ALA A 225 15.40 2.88 22.56
N PHE A 226 14.42 2.10 23.00
CA PHE A 226 13.16 1.93 22.32
C PHE A 226 12.33 3.23 22.28
N PHE A 227 12.21 3.94 23.39
CA PHE A 227 11.45 5.20 23.42
C PHE A 227 12.07 6.23 22.50
N GLU A 228 13.38 6.42 22.56
CA GLU A 228 14.11 7.44 21.77
C GLU A 228 14.16 7.12 20.27
N CYS A 229 14.34 5.84 19.89
CA CYS A 229 14.57 5.49 18.49
C CYS A 229 13.30 4.99 17.77
N MET A 230 12.36 4.35 18.48
CA MET A 230 11.17 3.75 17.86
C MET A 230 9.88 4.51 18.19
N HIS A 231 9.60 4.67 19.49
CA HIS A 231 8.31 5.24 19.91
C HIS A 231 8.14 6.69 19.45
N GLU A 232 9.16 7.51 19.65
CA GLU A 232 9.10 8.94 19.36
C GLU A 232 9.15 9.23 17.86
N THR A 233 9.69 8.31 17.05
CA THR A 233 9.71 8.46 15.58
C THR A 233 8.32 8.77 15.02
N LYS A 234 7.27 8.11 15.52
CA LYS A 234 5.90 8.40 15.08
C LYS A 234 5.51 9.85 15.29
N LEU A 235 5.84 10.41 16.46
CA LEU A 235 5.46 11.79 16.83
C LEU A 235 6.16 12.81 15.94
N ILE A 236 7.42 12.56 15.59
CA ILE A 236 8.19 13.38 14.64
C ILE A 236 7.61 13.26 13.22
N VAL A 237 7.25 12.05 12.80
CA VAL A 237 6.62 11.83 11.49
C VAL A 237 5.27 12.54 11.41
N ASP A 238 4.47 12.54 12.48
CA ASP A 238 3.20 13.28 12.52
C ASP A 238 3.43 14.79 12.30
N LEU A 239 4.41 15.40 12.97
CA LEU A 239 4.75 16.82 12.76
C LEU A 239 5.18 17.13 11.32
N ILE A 240 5.96 16.23 10.69
CA ILE A 240 6.34 16.34 9.29
C ILE A 240 5.12 16.24 8.38
N TYR A 241 4.23 15.29 8.65
CA TYR A 241 3.01 15.08 7.87
C TYR A 241 2.07 16.28 7.95
N GLU A 242 1.88 16.86 9.15
CA GLU A 242 0.95 17.96 9.39
C GLU A 242 1.44 19.29 8.82
N GLY A 243 2.75 19.55 8.85
CA GLY A 243 3.24 20.88 8.50
C GLY A 243 4.59 20.93 7.77
N GLY A 244 5.10 19.78 7.33
CA GLY A 244 6.37 19.67 6.62
C GLY A 244 7.60 19.78 7.53
N LEU A 245 8.79 19.68 6.92
CA LEU A 245 10.07 19.66 7.64
C LEU A 245 10.31 20.94 8.46
N THR A 246 9.92 22.10 7.94
CA THR A 246 10.09 23.38 8.63
C THR A 246 9.22 23.44 9.89
N ASN A 247 7.97 22.97 9.83
CA ASN A 247 7.09 22.93 10.98
C ASN A 247 7.58 21.94 12.04
N MET A 248 8.08 20.78 11.62
CA MET A 248 8.68 19.82 12.54
C MET A 248 9.86 20.46 13.29
N ASN A 249 10.80 21.10 12.59
CA ASN A 249 11.95 21.78 13.20
C ASN A 249 11.51 22.91 14.14
N TYR A 250 10.51 23.69 13.78
CA TYR A 250 9.94 24.74 14.64
C TYR A 250 9.31 24.18 15.92
N SER A 251 8.79 22.96 15.87
CA SER A 251 8.05 22.32 16.97
C SER A 251 8.94 21.59 17.98
N ILE A 252 10.24 21.45 17.70
CA ILE A 252 11.22 20.80 18.58
C ILE A 252 12.11 21.86 19.25
N SER A 253 13.00 21.43 20.18
CA SER A 253 13.93 22.35 20.82
C SER A 253 15.06 22.76 19.90
N ASP A 254 15.63 23.96 20.12
CA ASP A 254 16.83 24.44 19.40
C ASP A 254 17.99 23.44 19.52
N THR A 255 18.10 22.74 20.65
CA THR A 255 19.11 21.70 20.88
C THR A 255 18.91 20.51 19.95
N ALA A 256 17.67 20.04 19.78
CA ALA A 256 17.35 18.93 18.89
C ALA A 256 17.51 19.35 17.42
N GLU A 257 17.03 20.52 17.05
CA GLU A 257 17.16 21.07 15.70
C GLU A 257 18.65 21.22 15.30
N PHE A 258 19.44 21.88 16.14
CA PHE A 258 20.87 22.09 15.88
C PHE A 258 21.64 20.77 15.80
N GLY A 259 21.40 19.85 16.75
CA GLY A 259 21.99 18.51 16.74
C GLY A 259 21.62 17.71 15.50
N GLY A 260 20.37 17.80 15.08
CA GLY A 260 19.83 17.17 13.88
C GLY A 260 20.54 17.64 12.61
N TYR A 261 20.69 18.96 12.42
CA TYR A 261 21.41 19.53 11.26
C TYR A 261 22.88 19.11 11.18
N LEU A 262 23.55 18.96 12.32
CA LEU A 262 24.96 18.53 12.36
C LEU A 262 25.15 17.04 12.16
N SER A 263 24.26 16.23 12.73
CA SER A 263 24.43 14.77 12.79
C SER A 263 23.70 14.03 11.67
N GLY A 264 22.54 14.53 11.23
CA GLY A 264 21.75 13.92 10.17
C GLY A 264 22.56 13.60 8.91
N PRO A 265 23.30 14.57 8.31
CA PRO A 265 24.10 14.31 7.10
C PRO A 265 25.28 13.36 7.32
N ARG A 266 25.71 13.12 8.58
CA ARG A 266 26.74 12.14 8.91
C ARG A 266 26.21 10.72 8.97
N VAL A 267 24.96 10.56 9.44
CA VAL A 267 24.26 9.26 9.55
C VAL A 267 23.69 8.87 8.20
N VAL A 268 22.95 9.77 7.55
CA VAL A 268 22.38 9.57 6.21
C VAL A 268 23.08 10.49 5.23
N GLY A 269 24.24 10.07 4.75
CA GLY A 269 25.14 10.87 3.92
C GLY A 269 25.30 10.34 2.48
N ASP A 270 26.48 10.64 1.89
CA ASP A 270 26.78 10.33 0.49
C ASP A 270 26.74 8.82 0.18
N ALA A 271 27.19 7.98 1.12
CA ALA A 271 27.11 6.52 0.96
C ALA A 271 25.64 6.04 0.87
N SER A 272 24.76 6.59 1.72
CA SER A 272 23.32 6.28 1.66
C SER A 272 22.70 6.76 0.35
N ARG A 273 23.10 7.95 -0.12
CA ARG A 273 22.66 8.50 -1.42
C ARG A 273 23.09 7.62 -2.60
N GLU A 274 24.30 7.07 -2.57
CA GLU A 274 24.77 6.17 -3.62
C GLU A 274 24.02 4.82 -3.57
N ALA A 275 23.78 4.29 -2.37
CA ALA A 275 22.94 3.10 -2.20
C ALA A 275 21.52 3.32 -2.75
N MET A 276 20.90 4.48 -2.49
CA MET A 276 19.58 4.83 -3.05
C MET A 276 19.59 4.86 -4.58
N ARG A 277 20.65 5.40 -5.21
CA ARG A 277 20.79 5.37 -6.68
C ARG A 277 20.87 3.95 -7.22
N GLN A 278 21.60 3.07 -6.52
CA GLN A 278 21.72 1.68 -6.91
C GLN A 278 20.40 0.94 -6.75
N VAL A 279 19.66 1.14 -5.65
CA VAL A 279 18.31 0.59 -5.45
C VAL A 279 17.37 1.05 -6.57
N LEU A 280 17.35 2.35 -6.89
CA LEU A 280 16.53 2.85 -7.99
C LEU A 280 16.89 2.20 -9.33
N LYS A 281 18.18 2.04 -9.62
CA LYS A 281 18.64 1.37 -10.83
C LYS A 281 18.18 -0.09 -10.91
N GLU A 282 18.28 -0.84 -9.79
CA GLU A 282 17.85 -2.24 -9.71
C GLU A 282 16.32 -2.41 -9.88
N ILE A 283 15.55 -1.40 -9.47
CA ILE A 283 14.11 -1.32 -9.76
C ILE A 283 13.91 -1.09 -11.26
N GLN A 284 14.55 -0.07 -11.83
CA GLN A 284 14.35 0.34 -13.23
C GLN A 284 14.78 -0.72 -14.24
N ASP A 285 15.84 -1.47 -13.96
CA ASP A 285 16.34 -2.52 -14.86
C ASP A 285 15.70 -3.90 -14.62
N GLY A 286 14.75 -4.01 -13.66
CA GLY A 286 14.02 -5.23 -13.34
C GLY A 286 14.79 -6.23 -12.47
N THR A 287 15.99 -5.92 -12.02
CA THR A 287 16.81 -6.80 -11.15
C THR A 287 16.05 -7.15 -9.86
N PHE A 288 15.42 -6.17 -9.22
CA PHE A 288 14.61 -6.39 -8.02
C PHE A 288 13.44 -7.33 -8.28
N VAL A 289 12.65 -7.08 -9.32
CA VAL A 289 11.47 -7.91 -9.63
C VAL A 289 11.87 -9.34 -9.98
N LYS A 290 12.96 -9.53 -10.71
CA LYS A 290 13.49 -10.85 -11.00
C LYS A 290 13.87 -11.60 -9.70
N ARG A 291 14.52 -10.93 -8.74
CA ARG A 291 14.85 -11.52 -7.43
C ARG A 291 13.59 -11.88 -6.64
N LEU A 292 12.60 -10.99 -6.62
CA LEU A 292 11.31 -11.23 -5.97
C LEU A 292 10.62 -12.47 -6.54
N MET A 293 10.51 -12.58 -7.87
CA MET A 293 9.85 -13.73 -8.51
C MET A 293 10.62 -15.02 -8.28
N THR A 294 11.96 -14.98 -8.34
CA THR A 294 12.80 -16.14 -8.00
C THR A 294 12.60 -16.60 -6.56
N ASN A 295 12.47 -15.66 -5.60
CA ASN A 295 12.17 -15.99 -4.21
C ASN A 295 10.79 -16.68 -4.09
N VAL A 296 9.77 -16.21 -4.83
CA VAL A 296 8.45 -16.85 -4.86
C VAL A 296 8.52 -18.28 -5.41
N GLU A 297 9.23 -18.49 -6.52
CA GLU A 297 9.44 -19.81 -7.12
C GLU A 297 10.15 -20.78 -6.16
N ASN A 298 11.04 -20.26 -5.31
CA ASN A 298 11.73 -21.00 -4.26
C ASN A 298 10.94 -21.15 -2.95
N GLY A 299 9.64 -20.84 -2.95
CA GLY A 299 8.74 -20.96 -1.81
C GLY A 299 8.97 -19.91 -0.73
N ASN A 300 9.38 -18.70 -1.11
CA ASN A 300 9.61 -17.53 -0.24
C ASN A 300 10.67 -17.71 0.85
N LYS A 301 11.64 -18.59 0.66
CA LYS A 301 12.64 -18.93 1.68
C LYS A 301 13.45 -17.72 2.15
N GLU A 302 13.94 -16.90 1.20
CA GLU A 302 14.69 -15.69 1.52
C GLU A 302 13.85 -14.70 2.35
N LEU A 303 12.59 -14.49 1.96
CA LEU A 303 11.69 -13.63 2.68
C LEU A 303 11.41 -14.13 4.10
N GLU A 304 11.21 -15.44 4.28
CA GLU A 304 10.99 -16.02 5.61
C GLU A 304 12.22 -15.90 6.51
N GLU A 305 13.43 -16.06 5.95
CA GLU A 305 14.68 -15.84 6.68
C GLU A 305 14.83 -14.39 7.15
N LEU A 306 14.53 -13.41 6.27
CA LEU A 306 14.57 -11.99 6.61
C LEU A 306 13.50 -11.64 7.67
N ARG A 307 12.29 -12.16 7.55
CA ARG A 307 11.25 -12.01 8.57
C ARG A 307 11.67 -12.54 9.94
N ALA A 308 12.31 -13.71 9.96
CA ALA A 308 12.80 -14.30 11.21
C ALA A 308 13.89 -13.42 11.88
N GLN A 309 14.74 -12.76 11.09
CA GLN A 309 15.73 -11.83 11.63
C GLN A 309 15.06 -10.66 12.37
N VAL A 310 14.08 -10.01 11.75
CA VAL A 310 13.33 -8.89 12.35
C VAL A 310 12.54 -9.36 13.58
N GLN A 311 11.83 -10.48 13.48
CA GLN A 311 11.02 -11.02 14.58
C GLN A 311 11.85 -11.39 15.82
N ASN A 312 13.08 -11.83 15.64
CA ASN A 312 13.99 -12.20 16.72
C ASN A 312 14.85 -11.03 17.22
N HIS A 313 14.70 -9.84 16.65
CA HIS A 313 15.45 -8.67 17.09
C HIS A 313 14.99 -8.22 18.47
N GLN A 314 15.93 -7.81 19.33
CA GLN A 314 15.66 -7.40 20.73
C GLN A 314 14.62 -6.27 20.82
N ILE A 315 14.58 -5.36 19.85
CA ILE A 315 13.62 -4.24 19.80
C ILE A 315 12.17 -4.72 19.81
N GLU A 316 11.88 -5.89 19.21
CA GLU A 316 10.52 -6.44 19.17
C GLU A 316 10.06 -6.95 20.53
N ALA A 317 10.93 -7.64 21.28
CA ALA A 317 10.63 -8.11 22.63
C ALA A 317 10.41 -6.92 23.58
N VAL A 318 11.33 -5.95 23.58
CA VAL A 318 11.23 -4.72 24.39
C VAL A 318 9.98 -3.93 24.00
N GLY A 319 9.72 -3.78 22.70
CA GLY A 319 8.54 -3.08 22.20
C GLY A 319 7.22 -3.75 22.60
N ALA A 320 7.17 -5.08 22.64
CA ALA A 320 5.99 -5.81 23.09
C ALA A 320 5.66 -5.49 24.57
N ASP A 321 6.67 -5.49 25.43
CA ASP A 321 6.50 -5.17 26.84
C ASP A 321 6.05 -3.72 27.05
N LEU A 322 6.66 -2.78 26.36
CA LEU A 322 6.32 -1.35 26.49
C LEU A 322 4.96 -1.01 25.88
N ARG A 323 4.56 -1.63 24.76
CA ARG A 323 3.20 -1.48 24.23
C ARG A 323 2.14 -1.99 25.21
N ASN A 324 2.47 -2.98 26.03
CA ASN A 324 1.58 -3.47 27.09
C ASN A 324 1.29 -2.43 28.19
N MET A 325 2.18 -1.47 28.40
CA MET A 325 1.99 -0.36 29.35
C MET A 325 1.00 0.69 28.85
N MET A 326 0.81 0.78 27.52
CA MET A 326 -0.04 1.78 26.86
C MET A 326 -1.39 1.15 26.49
N SER A 327 -2.39 1.29 27.36
CA SER A 327 -3.72 0.67 27.21
C SER A 327 -4.49 1.09 25.97
N TRP A 328 -4.16 2.24 25.38
CA TRP A 328 -4.75 2.77 24.15
C TRP A 328 -4.08 2.25 22.87
N VAL A 329 -2.91 1.62 22.96
CA VAL A 329 -2.28 0.94 21.82
C VAL A 329 -2.97 -0.41 21.68
N LYS A 330 -3.88 -0.53 20.70
CA LYS A 330 -4.61 -1.78 20.48
C LYS A 330 -3.67 -2.90 20.08
N ARG A 331 -3.81 -4.04 20.76
CA ARG A 331 -3.21 -5.31 20.37
C ARG A 331 -4.01 -5.90 19.21
N GLU A 332 -3.66 -5.61 17.99
CA GLU A 332 -4.06 -6.43 16.85
C GLU A 332 -2.81 -7.01 16.18
N ILE A 333 -2.01 -7.73 16.95
CA ILE A 333 -1.22 -8.82 16.38
C ILE A 333 -2.13 -10.04 16.51
N THR A 334 -2.91 -10.30 15.49
CA THR A 334 -3.69 -11.52 15.41
C THR A 334 -2.74 -12.71 15.41
N GLU A 335 -3.15 -13.82 16.03
CA GLU A 335 -2.51 -15.13 16.05
C GLU A 335 -2.11 -15.69 14.67
N THR A 336 -2.30 -14.91 13.61
CA THR A 336 -1.93 -15.23 12.22
C THR A 336 -0.43 -15.11 11.97
N ALA A 337 0.34 -14.52 12.86
CA ALA A 337 1.80 -14.36 12.71
C ALA A 337 2.60 -15.66 12.97
N MET A 338 1.99 -16.69 13.59
CA MET A 338 2.63 -18.00 13.79
C MET A 338 2.35 -19.03 12.68
N GLY A 339 1.60 -18.66 11.67
CA GLY A 339 1.30 -19.54 10.54
C GLY A 339 1.00 -18.76 9.28
N GLY A 340 2.03 -18.37 8.58
CA GLY A 340 2.06 -17.86 7.20
C GLY A 340 0.97 -16.87 6.81
N VAL A 341 1.37 -15.68 6.35
CA VAL A 341 0.65 -14.66 5.59
C VAL A 341 0.39 -13.34 6.32
N SER A 342 1.07 -12.32 5.83
CA SER A 342 0.71 -10.89 5.75
C SER A 342 0.47 -10.13 7.04
N PHE A 343 1.47 -9.37 7.44
CA PHE A 343 1.37 -8.33 8.47
C PHE A 343 0.61 -7.12 7.94
N TYR A 344 -0.43 -6.70 8.65
CA TYR A 344 -1.01 -5.37 8.55
C TYR A 344 -0.87 -4.66 9.90
N CYS A 345 -0.05 -3.62 9.94
CA CYS A 345 -0.06 -2.66 11.05
C CYS A 345 -1.38 -1.89 11.04
N VAL A 346 -2.23 -2.12 12.03
CA VAL A 346 -3.45 -1.33 12.24
C VAL A 346 -3.23 -0.39 13.42
N PHE A 347 -2.96 0.88 13.12
CA PHE A 347 -3.07 1.94 14.11
C PHE A 347 -4.50 2.51 14.08
N MET A 348 -5.27 2.26 15.13
CA MET A 348 -6.54 2.96 15.35
C MET A 348 -6.35 4.03 16.43
N TRP A 349 -6.53 5.27 16.07
CA TRP A 349 -6.72 6.38 17.00
C TRP A 349 -8.21 6.50 17.31
N SER A 350 -8.59 6.37 18.59
CA SER A 350 -9.89 6.81 19.06
C SER A 350 -9.74 8.24 19.57
N HIS A 351 -10.24 9.22 18.84
CA HIS A 351 -10.59 10.50 19.43
C HIS A 351 -11.90 10.33 20.19
N THR A 352 -11.85 10.33 21.51
CA THR A 352 -13.00 10.71 22.33
C THR A 352 -12.99 12.23 22.40
N SER A 353 -13.99 12.83 21.76
CA SER A 353 -14.38 14.23 21.92
C SER A 353 -14.66 14.54 23.41
N HIS A 354 -14.03 15.58 23.92
CA HIS A 354 -14.59 16.49 24.89
C HIS A 354 -14.28 17.91 24.43
#